data_88f59f3b6a0ccd239c682849709104e8
#
_entry.id   88f59f3b6a0ccd239c682849709104e8
#
_cell.length_a   1.000
_cell.length_b   1.000
_cell.length_c   1.000
_cell.angle_alpha   90.00
_cell.angle_beta   90.00
_cell.angle_gamma   90.00
#
_symmetry.space_group_name_H-M   'P 1'
#
loop_
_entity.id
_entity.type
_entity.pdbx_description
1 polymer ?
#
loop_
_entity_poly.entity_id
_entity_poly.type
_entity_poly.pdbx_seq_one_letter_code
_entity_poly.pdbx_strand_id
1 'polypeptide(L)'
;PDSLRSWRVFGTDVESLLASREQAVFGMGHSMGTAALISAAARRPELFKGLILIEPVLVPASYCWSLRMFKPLVRRTLPLVRRTLVRQQEWSGRQQAFDHFRPKAVFKRIGDDALWDYVNYGLTERQNGRVGLAFSREWEAACYLNVQNIWPLLDKLKMPILAIRGERSNVLTRRSWQRWRDKSPQHRYEEIAGTGHLVPLEQPHDILQR
;
A
#
# COMPACT_ATOMS: atom_id res chain seq x y z
N PRO A 1 16.57 1.63 7.41
CA PRO A 1 15.24 1.67 8.05
C PRO A 1 15.11 2.76 9.11
N ASP A 2 16.20 3.07 9.85
CA ASP A 2 16.16 4.04 10.96
C ASP A 2 16.01 5.50 10.48
N SER A 3 16.32 5.77 9.22
CA SER A 3 16.10 7.07 8.56
C SER A 3 14.65 7.35 8.19
N LEU A 4 13.80 6.32 8.06
CA LEU A 4 12.40 6.50 7.72
C LEU A 4 11.62 7.13 8.88
N ARG A 5 11.15 8.37 8.72
CA ARG A 5 10.40 9.13 9.72
C ARG A 5 8.91 9.24 9.41
N SER A 6 8.54 9.14 8.14
CA SER A 6 7.16 9.25 7.67
C SER A 6 7.07 8.77 6.22
N TRP A 7 5.89 8.32 5.81
CA TRP A 7 5.58 8.02 4.40
C TRP A 7 5.64 9.24 3.47
N ARG A 8 5.76 10.44 4.01
CA ARG A 8 5.92 11.67 3.20
C ARG A 8 7.09 11.61 2.24
N VAL A 9 8.16 10.90 2.58
CA VAL A 9 9.33 10.73 1.71
C VAL A 9 8.95 10.07 0.38
N PHE A 10 8.07 9.08 0.40
CA PHE A 10 7.60 8.42 -0.84
C PHE A 10 6.81 9.37 -1.75
N GLY A 11 6.11 10.36 -1.18
CA GLY A 11 5.49 11.42 -1.97
C GLY A 11 6.53 12.33 -2.64
N THR A 12 7.66 12.61 -1.98
CA THR A 12 8.76 13.36 -2.57
C THR A 12 9.44 12.55 -3.69
N ASP A 13 9.57 11.23 -3.53
CA ASP A 13 10.09 10.36 -4.58
C ASP A 13 9.19 10.40 -5.84
N VAL A 14 7.87 10.39 -5.66
CA VAL A 14 6.91 10.54 -6.77
C VAL A 14 7.07 11.89 -7.45
N GLU A 15 7.18 12.98 -6.70
CA GLU A 15 7.40 14.32 -7.27
C GLU A 15 8.70 14.39 -8.07
N SER A 16 9.79 13.82 -7.53
CA SER A 16 11.10 13.77 -8.22
C SER A 16 11.02 12.96 -9.52
N LEU A 17 10.30 11.83 -9.49
CA LEU A 17 10.08 11.00 -10.69
C LEU A 17 9.30 11.75 -11.77
N LEU A 18 8.36 12.60 -11.39
CA LEU A 18 7.51 13.34 -12.32
C LEU A 18 8.08 14.71 -12.71
N ALA A 19 9.14 15.18 -12.04
CA ALA A 19 9.72 16.52 -12.26
C ALA A 19 10.18 16.78 -13.70
N SER A 20 10.61 15.72 -14.42
CA SER A 20 11.03 15.79 -15.82
C SER A 20 9.92 15.55 -16.84
N ARG A 21 8.66 15.33 -16.39
CA ARG A 21 7.53 15.13 -17.29
C ARG A 21 6.95 16.46 -17.73
N GLU A 22 6.79 16.62 -19.04
CA GLU A 22 6.20 17.82 -19.63
C GLU A 22 4.67 17.88 -19.45
N GLN A 23 4.05 16.72 -19.28
CA GLN A 23 2.60 16.62 -19.16
C GLN A 23 2.19 15.96 -17.86
N ALA A 24 1.07 16.43 -17.29
CA ALA A 24 0.40 15.80 -16.18
C ALA A 24 0.01 14.34 -16.51
N VAL A 25 0.07 13.47 -15.51
CA VAL A 25 -0.17 12.02 -15.65
C VAL A 25 -1.39 11.56 -14.85
N PHE A 26 -1.90 10.37 -15.14
CA PHE A 26 -2.76 9.64 -14.21
C PHE A 26 -1.88 8.86 -13.23
N GLY A 27 -2.16 9.04 -11.92
CA GLY A 27 -1.48 8.30 -10.86
C GLY A 27 -2.32 7.14 -10.39
N MET A 28 -1.81 5.89 -10.45
CA MET A 28 -2.46 4.73 -9.85
C MET A 28 -1.60 4.17 -8.72
N GLY A 29 -2.20 3.92 -7.57
CA GLY A 29 -1.51 3.36 -6.41
C GLY A 29 -2.37 2.45 -5.57
N HIS A 30 -1.72 1.51 -4.90
CA HIS A 30 -2.33 0.56 -3.98
C HIS A 30 -1.73 0.74 -2.58
N SER A 31 -2.57 0.65 -1.54
CA SER A 31 -2.14 0.64 -0.14
C SER A 31 -1.23 1.84 0.20
N MET A 32 0.00 1.63 0.64
CA MET A 32 0.99 2.68 0.92
C MET A 32 1.29 3.55 -0.32
N GLY A 33 1.24 2.99 -1.52
CA GLY A 33 1.42 3.74 -2.77
C GLY A 33 0.36 4.83 -2.96
N THR A 34 -0.85 4.64 -2.43
CA THR A 34 -1.87 5.71 -2.42
C THR A 34 -1.46 6.88 -1.55
N ALA A 35 -0.82 6.64 -0.40
CA ALA A 35 -0.35 7.71 0.48
C ALA A 35 0.78 8.52 -0.16
N ALA A 36 1.65 7.87 -0.93
CA ALA A 36 2.67 8.54 -1.74
C ALA A 36 2.03 9.47 -2.79
N LEU A 37 1.08 8.95 -3.57
CA LEU A 37 0.35 9.74 -4.59
C LEU A 37 -0.44 10.89 -3.97
N ILE A 38 -1.20 10.64 -2.91
CA ILE A 38 -1.97 11.67 -2.20
C ILE A 38 -1.03 12.76 -1.66
N SER A 39 0.12 12.38 -1.12
CA SER A 39 1.10 13.33 -0.60
C SER A 39 1.71 14.20 -1.69
N ALA A 40 2.05 13.62 -2.84
CA ALA A 40 2.56 14.33 -4.00
C ALA A 40 1.48 15.25 -4.61
N ALA A 41 0.29 14.71 -4.88
CA ALA A 41 -0.81 15.45 -5.51
C ALA A 41 -1.35 16.61 -4.65
N ALA A 42 -1.28 16.47 -3.32
CA ALA A 42 -1.66 17.56 -2.41
C ALA A 42 -0.66 18.72 -2.39
N ARG A 43 0.61 18.49 -2.80
CA ARG A 43 1.67 19.51 -2.91
C ARG A 43 1.84 20.04 -4.33
N ARG A 44 1.70 19.15 -5.30
CA ARG A 44 1.94 19.42 -6.73
C ARG A 44 0.76 18.90 -7.56
N PRO A 45 -0.45 19.48 -7.39
CA PRO A 45 -1.67 19.01 -8.08
C PRO A 45 -1.55 19.09 -9.61
N GLU A 46 -0.75 20.01 -10.12
CA GLU A 46 -0.51 20.22 -11.56
C GLU A 46 0.18 19.01 -12.24
N LEU A 47 0.83 18.14 -11.48
CA LEU A 47 1.45 16.93 -12.02
C LEU A 47 0.44 15.83 -12.35
N PHE A 48 -0.83 15.97 -11.95
CA PHE A 48 -1.80 14.88 -12.03
C PHE A 48 -3.07 15.28 -12.79
N LYS A 49 -3.43 14.52 -13.82
CA LYS A 49 -4.74 14.58 -14.50
C LYS A 49 -5.84 13.92 -13.68
N GLY A 50 -5.51 12.91 -12.90
CA GLY A 50 -6.41 12.16 -12.06
C GLY A 50 -5.69 11.09 -11.24
N LEU A 51 -6.38 10.53 -10.24
CA LEU A 51 -5.83 9.48 -9.38
C LEU A 51 -6.75 8.27 -9.34
N ILE A 52 -6.16 7.08 -9.37
CA ILE A 52 -6.80 5.80 -9.07
C ILE A 52 -6.20 5.29 -7.76
N LEU A 53 -6.99 5.33 -6.69
CA LEU A 53 -6.55 5.03 -5.33
C LEU A 53 -7.17 3.71 -4.87
N ILE A 54 -6.39 2.63 -4.89
CA ILE A 54 -6.83 1.29 -4.53
C ILE A 54 -6.45 1.02 -3.07
N GLU A 55 -7.45 0.77 -2.23
CA GLU A 55 -7.27 0.43 -0.82
C GLU A 55 -6.39 1.43 -0.02
N PRO A 56 -6.68 2.74 -0.07
CA PRO A 56 -5.88 3.72 0.67
C PRO A 56 -5.89 3.46 2.18
N VAL A 57 -4.73 3.70 2.80
CA VAL A 57 -4.53 3.50 4.25
C VAL A 57 -5.01 4.74 5.01
N LEU A 58 -6.30 4.77 5.33
CA LEU A 58 -6.96 5.89 6.03
C LEU A 58 -7.02 5.64 7.54
N VAL A 59 -5.93 5.88 8.25
CA VAL A 59 -5.85 5.69 9.71
C VAL A 59 -6.14 6.99 10.48
N PRO A 60 -6.71 6.91 11.70
CA PRO A 60 -6.91 8.08 12.55
C PRO A 60 -5.60 8.77 12.95
N ALA A 61 -5.66 10.08 13.14
CA ALA A 61 -4.50 10.86 13.64
C ALA A 61 -3.99 10.34 14.99
N SER A 62 -4.89 9.92 15.89
CA SER A 62 -4.56 9.33 17.18
C SER A 62 -3.72 8.05 17.05
N TYR A 63 -4.01 7.20 16.04
CA TYR A 63 -3.21 6.02 15.76
C TYR A 63 -1.79 6.40 15.32
N CYS A 64 -1.64 7.35 14.39
CA CYS A 64 -0.31 7.81 13.96
C CYS A 64 0.47 8.44 15.12
N TRP A 65 -0.21 9.20 15.98
CA TRP A 65 0.39 9.80 17.16
C TRP A 65 0.86 8.74 18.16
N SER A 66 0.05 7.73 18.45
CA SER A 66 0.42 6.64 19.38
C SER A 66 1.60 5.81 18.85
N LEU A 67 1.64 5.52 17.55
CA LEU A 67 2.79 4.86 16.93
C LEU A 67 4.08 5.67 17.13
N ARG A 68 4.00 6.99 17.01
CA ARG A 68 5.17 7.88 17.13
C ARG A 68 5.63 8.01 18.58
N MET A 69 4.71 8.22 19.52
CA MET A 69 5.02 8.42 20.94
C MET A 69 5.54 7.16 21.62
N PHE A 70 4.95 6.01 21.29
CA PHE A 70 5.27 4.73 21.93
C PHE A 70 6.04 3.78 21.01
N LYS A 71 6.80 4.31 20.04
CA LYS A 71 7.48 3.54 19.01
C LYS A 71 8.30 2.34 19.52
N PRO A 72 9.12 2.44 20.59
CA PRO A 72 9.87 1.30 21.09
C PRO A 72 8.96 0.19 21.64
N LEU A 73 7.88 0.55 22.34
CA LEU A 73 6.89 -0.38 22.88
C LEU A 73 6.10 -1.02 21.72
N VAL A 74 5.59 -0.19 20.80
CA VAL A 74 4.82 -0.66 19.63
C VAL A 74 5.63 -1.60 18.76
N ARG A 75 6.92 -1.34 18.55
CA ARG A 75 7.82 -2.24 17.82
C ARG A 75 7.86 -3.63 18.45
N ARG A 76 7.76 -3.72 19.78
CA ARG A 76 7.79 -4.99 20.52
C ARG A 76 6.42 -5.66 20.66
N THR A 77 5.34 -4.89 20.64
CA THR A 77 3.99 -5.37 20.97
C THR A 77 3.06 -5.50 19.77
N LEU A 78 3.23 -4.67 18.71
CA LEU A 78 2.34 -4.70 17.55
C LEU A 78 2.53 -6.02 16.77
N PRO A 79 1.50 -6.88 16.70
CA PRO A 79 1.63 -8.21 16.10
C PRO A 79 2.11 -8.17 14.64
N LEU A 80 1.66 -7.17 13.85
CA LEU A 80 2.07 -6.98 12.47
C LEU A 80 3.59 -6.77 12.36
N VAL A 81 4.16 -5.87 13.15
CA VAL A 81 5.59 -5.56 13.16
C VAL A 81 6.42 -6.76 13.62
N ARG A 82 5.97 -7.43 14.70
CA ARG A 82 6.66 -8.62 15.21
C ARG A 82 6.72 -9.75 14.17
N ARG A 83 5.58 -10.07 13.54
CA ARG A 83 5.50 -11.10 12.50
C ARG A 83 6.39 -10.76 11.30
N THR A 84 6.43 -9.48 10.91
CA THR A 84 7.30 -9.01 9.83
C THR A 84 8.77 -9.21 10.16
N LEU A 85 9.22 -8.84 11.36
CA LEU A 85 10.63 -8.92 11.76
C LEU A 85 11.18 -10.35 11.88
N VAL A 86 10.31 -11.36 12.09
CA VAL A 86 10.73 -12.76 12.23
C VAL A 86 10.42 -13.61 11.01
N ARG A 87 9.79 -13.06 9.97
CA ARG A 87 9.41 -13.84 8.79
C ARG A 87 10.63 -14.28 7.98
N GLN A 88 10.50 -15.39 7.32
CA GLN A 88 11.48 -15.87 6.35
C GLN A 88 11.65 -14.85 5.21
N GLN A 89 12.88 -14.61 4.78
CA GLN A 89 13.22 -13.66 3.73
C GLN A 89 13.82 -14.30 2.48
N GLU A 90 14.32 -15.56 2.59
CA GLU A 90 15.00 -16.26 1.50
C GLU A 90 14.52 -17.70 1.38
N TRP A 91 14.50 -18.18 0.17
CA TRP A 91 14.11 -19.54 -0.21
C TRP A 91 15.15 -20.13 -1.17
N SER A 92 15.24 -21.45 -1.25
CA SER A 92 16.13 -22.15 -2.19
C SER A 92 15.76 -21.95 -3.66
N GLY A 93 14.54 -21.52 -3.93
CA GLY A 93 14.04 -21.23 -5.27
C GLY A 93 12.60 -20.73 -5.24
N ARG A 94 12.07 -20.33 -6.39
CA ARG A 94 10.72 -19.76 -6.54
C ARG A 94 9.63 -20.75 -6.15
N GLN A 95 9.78 -22.04 -6.46
CA GLN A 95 8.81 -23.07 -6.04
C GLN A 95 8.68 -23.13 -4.51
N GLN A 96 9.80 -23.18 -3.79
CA GLN A 96 9.76 -23.19 -2.32
C GLN A 96 9.14 -21.91 -1.76
N ALA A 97 9.35 -20.77 -2.40
CA ALA A 97 8.71 -19.52 -2.00
C ALA A 97 7.18 -19.57 -2.23
N PHE A 98 6.73 -20.09 -3.37
CA PHE A 98 5.31 -20.29 -3.67
C PHE A 98 4.66 -21.19 -2.61
N ASP A 99 5.23 -22.36 -2.34
CA ASP A 99 4.72 -23.31 -1.35
C ASP A 99 4.67 -22.73 0.06
N HIS A 100 5.63 -21.83 0.37
CA HIS A 100 5.67 -21.10 1.62
C HIS A 100 4.57 -20.05 1.72
N PHE A 101 4.23 -19.34 0.62
CA PHE A 101 3.21 -18.29 0.64
C PHE A 101 1.79 -18.83 0.51
N ARG A 102 1.57 -19.87 -0.28
CA ARG A 102 0.24 -20.40 -0.62
C ARG A 102 -0.66 -20.67 0.60
N PRO A 103 -0.21 -21.31 1.69
CA PRO A 103 -1.07 -21.59 2.85
C PRO A 103 -1.36 -20.37 3.73
N LYS A 104 -0.71 -19.24 3.49
CA LYS A 104 -0.89 -18.06 4.36
C LYS A 104 -2.22 -17.37 4.12
N ALA A 105 -2.90 -17.00 5.18
CA ALA A 105 -4.24 -16.40 5.13
C ALA A 105 -4.32 -15.15 4.24
N VAL A 106 -3.24 -14.35 4.17
CA VAL A 106 -3.18 -13.15 3.33
C VAL A 106 -3.25 -13.47 1.83
N PHE A 107 -2.78 -14.64 1.41
CA PHE A 107 -2.80 -15.09 0.01
C PHE A 107 -3.98 -16.03 -0.31
N LYS A 108 -4.84 -16.35 0.66
CA LYS A 108 -5.93 -17.31 0.48
C LYS A 108 -6.87 -16.99 -0.68
N ARG A 109 -7.13 -15.70 -0.94
CA ARG A 109 -8.03 -15.23 -2.01
C ARG A 109 -7.34 -14.93 -3.34
N ILE A 110 -6.02 -15.02 -3.38
CA ILE A 110 -5.23 -14.78 -4.58
C ILE A 110 -5.18 -16.08 -5.39
N GLY A 111 -5.47 -16.00 -6.69
CA GLY A 111 -5.30 -17.12 -7.61
C GLY A 111 -3.82 -17.53 -7.74
N ASP A 112 -3.58 -18.78 -8.15
CA ASP A 112 -2.21 -19.28 -8.26
C ASP A 112 -1.38 -18.50 -9.29
N ASP A 113 -1.99 -18.07 -10.40
CA ASP A 113 -1.31 -17.27 -11.42
C ASP A 113 -0.79 -15.93 -10.82
N ALA A 114 -1.66 -15.20 -10.12
CA ALA A 114 -1.27 -13.94 -9.46
C ALA A 114 -0.28 -14.16 -8.31
N LEU A 115 -0.34 -15.29 -7.62
CA LEU A 115 0.66 -15.67 -6.62
C LEU A 115 2.00 -16.00 -7.28
N TRP A 116 2.01 -16.66 -8.45
CA TRP A 116 3.21 -16.87 -9.23
C TRP A 116 3.81 -15.56 -9.72
N ASP A 117 3.00 -14.59 -10.16
CA ASP A 117 3.48 -13.25 -10.51
C ASP A 117 4.13 -12.56 -9.30
N TYR A 118 3.52 -12.65 -8.12
CA TYR A 118 4.14 -12.16 -6.88
C TYR A 118 5.48 -12.83 -6.59
N VAL A 119 5.60 -14.13 -6.77
CA VAL A 119 6.84 -14.87 -6.57
C VAL A 119 7.90 -14.55 -7.62
N ASN A 120 7.49 -14.43 -8.89
CA ASN A 120 8.40 -14.21 -10.00
C ASN A 120 8.96 -12.79 -10.03
N TYR A 121 8.14 -11.79 -9.71
CA TYR A 121 8.49 -10.38 -9.84
C TYR A 121 8.69 -9.66 -8.50
N GLY A 122 8.15 -10.18 -7.41
CA GLY A 122 8.33 -9.64 -6.04
C GLY A 122 9.55 -10.17 -5.30
N LEU A 123 10.21 -11.21 -5.83
CA LEU A 123 11.47 -11.77 -5.29
C LEU A 123 12.62 -11.48 -6.24
N THR A 124 13.81 -11.29 -5.67
CA THR A 124 15.07 -11.08 -6.41
C THR A 124 16.02 -12.25 -6.20
N GLU A 125 16.81 -12.56 -7.22
CA GLU A 125 17.88 -13.55 -7.10
C GLU A 125 19.00 -13.02 -6.21
N ARG A 126 19.61 -13.93 -5.44
CA ARG A 126 20.74 -13.69 -4.56
C ARG A 126 21.99 -14.33 -5.14
N GLN A 127 23.17 -13.84 -4.74
CA GLN A 127 24.47 -14.33 -5.22
C GLN A 127 24.70 -15.84 -5.00
N ASN A 128 24.00 -16.44 -4.02
CA ASN A 128 24.10 -17.86 -3.68
C ASN A 128 23.08 -18.74 -4.45
N GLY A 129 22.44 -18.24 -5.51
CA GLY A 129 21.41 -18.94 -6.29
C GLY A 129 20.05 -19.07 -5.59
N ARG A 130 19.89 -18.46 -4.42
CA ARG A 130 18.62 -18.39 -3.70
C ARG A 130 17.77 -17.25 -4.22
N VAL A 131 16.49 -17.23 -3.84
CA VAL A 131 15.60 -16.08 -4.08
C VAL A 131 15.19 -15.45 -2.75
N GLY A 132 15.05 -14.14 -2.72
CA GLY A 132 14.68 -13.43 -1.51
C GLY A 132 13.79 -12.24 -1.76
N LEU A 133 13.15 -11.71 -0.72
CA LEU A 133 12.36 -10.49 -0.81
C LEU A 133 13.18 -9.35 -1.39
N ALA A 134 12.60 -8.59 -2.33
CA ALA A 134 13.26 -7.44 -2.95
C ALA A 134 13.60 -6.34 -1.93
N PHE A 135 12.89 -6.27 -0.83
CA PHE A 135 13.13 -5.34 0.29
C PHE A 135 13.23 -6.11 1.62
N SER A 136 13.96 -5.56 2.57
CA SER A 136 14.16 -6.23 3.87
C SER A 136 12.91 -6.13 4.76
N ARG A 137 12.75 -7.12 5.65
CA ARG A 137 11.70 -7.11 6.67
C ARG A 137 11.84 -5.93 7.63
N GLU A 138 13.05 -5.41 7.85
CA GLU A 138 13.33 -4.23 8.66
C GLU A 138 12.75 -2.96 8.01
N TRP A 139 12.86 -2.82 6.70
CA TRP A 139 12.23 -1.74 5.94
C TRP A 139 10.70 -1.81 6.02
N GLU A 140 10.13 -2.98 5.81
CA GLU A 140 8.69 -3.16 5.90
C GLU A 140 8.17 -2.85 7.32
N ALA A 141 8.85 -3.34 8.36
CA ALA A 141 8.52 -3.02 9.75
C ALA A 141 8.61 -1.51 10.02
N ALA A 142 9.63 -0.83 9.45
CA ALA A 142 9.75 0.62 9.54
C ALA A 142 8.59 1.35 8.85
N CYS A 143 8.09 0.84 7.71
CA CYS A 143 6.89 1.39 7.06
C CYS A 143 5.66 1.31 7.98
N TYR A 144 5.42 0.17 8.63
CA TYR A 144 4.30 0.02 9.56
C TYR A 144 4.39 0.92 10.80
N LEU A 145 5.60 1.23 11.25
CA LEU A 145 5.83 2.10 12.41
C LEU A 145 5.79 3.61 12.09
N ASN A 146 5.80 3.99 10.81
CA ASN A 146 5.86 5.38 10.36
C ASN A 146 4.71 5.77 9.43
N VAL A 147 3.54 5.16 9.66
CA VAL A 147 2.31 5.46 8.91
C VAL A 147 1.96 6.95 9.02
N GLN A 148 1.54 7.54 7.91
CA GLN A 148 1.15 8.93 7.83
C GLN A 148 -0.37 9.09 7.97
N ASN A 149 -0.81 10.08 8.73
CA ASN A 149 -2.20 10.55 8.65
C ASN A 149 -2.39 11.36 7.36
N ILE A 150 -3.09 10.80 6.40
CA ILE A 150 -3.36 11.44 5.11
C ILE A 150 -4.74 12.12 5.02
N TRP A 151 -5.58 12.01 6.05
CA TRP A 151 -6.91 12.64 6.07
C TRP A 151 -6.90 14.13 5.73
N PRO A 152 -6.00 14.96 6.28
CA PRO A 152 -5.95 16.40 5.95
C PRO A 152 -5.51 16.68 4.51
N LEU A 153 -4.90 15.70 3.83
CA LEU A 153 -4.45 15.87 2.45
C LEU A 153 -5.56 15.62 1.44
N LEU A 154 -6.57 14.81 1.79
CA LEU A 154 -7.69 14.51 0.90
C LEU A 154 -8.44 15.76 0.47
N ASP A 155 -8.59 16.75 1.34
CA ASP A 155 -9.25 18.03 1.06
C ASP A 155 -8.50 18.91 0.05
N LYS A 156 -7.21 18.63 -0.16
CA LYS A 156 -6.34 19.37 -1.08
C LYS A 156 -6.36 18.81 -2.50
N LEU A 157 -6.94 17.63 -2.70
CA LEU A 157 -6.98 16.98 -4.00
C LEU A 157 -8.05 17.64 -4.88
N LYS A 158 -7.62 18.23 -5.99
CA LYS A 158 -8.48 18.98 -6.93
C LYS A 158 -8.82 18.20 -8.20
N MET A 159 -8.03 17.15 -8.51
CA MET A 159 -8.21 16.32 -9.68
C MET A 159 -9.30 15.26 -9.47
N PRO A 160 -9.86 14.67 -10.55
CA PRO A 160 -10.75 13.52 -10.46
C PRO A 160 -10.07 12.33 -9.75
N ILE A 161 -10.83 11.64 -8.91
CA ILE A 161 -10.36 10.46 -8.20
C ILE A 161 -11.34 9.31 -8.41
N LEU A 162 -10.80 8.16 -8.78
CA LEU A 162 -11.44 6.85 -8.64
C LEU A 162 -10.85 6.17 -7.40
N ALA A 163 -11.68 5.98 -6.39
CA ALA A 163 -11.34 5.27 -5.17
C ALA A 163 -11.90 3.85 -5.22
N ILE A 164 -11.06 2.85 -4.97
CA ILE A 164 -11.45 1.43 -5.00
C ILE A 164 -11.19 0.81 -3.63
N ARG A 165 -12.18 0.05 -3.13
CA ARG A 165 -12.11 -0.69 -1.87
C ARG A 165 -12.52 -2.14 -2.09
N GLY A 166 -11.86 -3.08 -1.41
CA GLY A 166 -12.36 -4.45 -1.29
C GLY A 166 -13.44 -4.55 -0.21
N GLU A 167 -14.56 -5.20 -0.51
CA GLU A 167 -15.70 -5.35 0.42
C GLU A 167 -15.27 -5.87 1.80
N ARG A 168 -14.34 -6.84 1.83
CA ARG A 168 -13.85 -7.52 3.04
C ARG A 168 -12.55 -6.91 3.58
N SER A 169 -12.17 -5.73 3.10
CA SER A 169 -10.95 -5.07 3.58
C SER A 169 -11.04 -4.73 5.07
N ASN A 170 -9.99 -5.06 5.80
CA ASN A 170 -9.77 -4.66 7.19
C ASN A 170 -8.75 -3.51 7.34
N VAL A 171 -8.16 -3.06 6.24
CA VAL A 171 -7.23 -1.92 6.19
C VAL A 171 -7.99 -0.63 5.93
N LEU A 172 -8.70 -0.55 4.79
CA LEU A 172 -9.67 0.51 4.55
C LEU A 172 -11.02 0.09 5.14
N THR A 173 -11.25 0.41 6.40
CA THR A 173 -12.49 0.01 7.10
C THR A 173 -13.73 0.64 6.47
N ARG A 174 -14.89 -0.03 6.58
CA ARG A 174 -16.18 0.52 6.10
C ARG A 174 -16.46 1.90 6.69
N ARG A 175 -16.10 2.15 7.96
CA ARG A 175 -16.26 3.45 8.61
C ARG A 175 -15.39 4.54 7.95
N SER A 176 -14.12 4.24 7.68
CA SER A 176 -13.22 5.18 7.00
C SER A 176 -13.66 5.44 5.56
N TRP A 177 -14.12 4.38 4.86
CA TRP A 177 -14.66 4.47 3.52
C TRP A 177 -15.89 5.38 3.44
N GLN A 178 -16.90 5.15 4.29
CA GLN A 178 -18.10 5.97 4.32
C GLN A 178 -17.79 7.42 4.68
N ARG A 179 -16.95 7.64 5.70
CA ARG A 179 -16.52 9.00 6.08
C ARG A 179 -15.85 9.74 4.92
N TRP A 180 -15.05 9.05 4.10
CA TRP A 180 -14.41 9.69 2.95
C TRP A 180 -15.44 10.03 1.87
N ARG A 181 -16.34 9.12 1.55
CA ARG A 181 -17.43 9.37 0.60
C ARG A 181 -18.30 10.57 1.00
N ASP A 182 -18.70 10.63 2.27
CA ASP A 182 -19.52 11.72 2.79
C ASP A 182 -18.80 13.07 2.71
N LYS A 183 -17.48 13.06 2.94
CA LYS A 183 -16.64 14.25 2.94
C LYS A 183 -16.29 14.75 1.53
N SER A 184 -16.21 13.88 0.57
CA SER A 184 -15.75 14.19 -0.79
C SER A 184 -16.63 13.49 -1.84
N PRO A 185 -17.95 13.79 -1.89
CA PRO A 185 -18.92 13.08 -2.75
C PRO A 185 -18.70 13.31 -4.26
N GLN A 186 -17.85 14.27 -4.64
CA GLN A 186 -17.51 14.57 -6.03
C GLN A 186 -16.62 13.53 -6.70
N HIS A 187 -16.03 12.59 -5.93
CA HIS A 187 -15.17 11.53 -6.45
C HIS A 187 -15.98 10.26 -6.76
N ARG A 188 -15.42 9.42 -7.62
CA ARG A 188 -15.99 8.10 -7.92
C ARG A 188 -15.50 7.08 -6.92
N TYR A 189 -16.42 6.25 -6.39
CA TYR A 189 -16.17 5.26 -5.36
C TYR A 189 -16.70 3.90 -5.80
N GLU A 190 -15.83 2.90 -5.84
CA GLU A 190 -16.14 1.53 -6.24
C GLU A 190 -15.77 0.56 -5.13
N GLU A 191 -16.65 -0.41 -4.87
CA GLU A 191 -16.38 -1.51 -3.93
C GLU A 191 -16.39 -2.83 -4.69
N ILE A 192 -15.31 -3.61 -4.60
CA ILE A 192 -15.18 -4.90 -5.28
C ILE A 192 -15.62 -6.00 -4.34
N ALA A 193 -16.70 -6.69 -4.72
CA ALA A 193 -17.31 -7.74 -3.91
C ALA A 193 -16.35 -8.92 -3.66
N GLY A 194 -16.42 -9.49 -2.47
CA GLY A 194 -15.66 -10.68 -2.09
C GLY A 194 -14.16 -10.47 -1.84
N THR A 195 -13.60 -9.32 -2.20
CA THR A 195 -12.15 -9.04 -2.08
C THR A 195 -11.75 -8.42 -0.75
N GLY A 196 -10.48 -8.60 -0.40
CA GLY A 196 -9.84 -7.97 0.77
C GLY A 196 -8.95 -6.80 0.39
N HIS A 197 -7.88 -6.61 1.16
CA HIS A 197 -6.93 -5.52 0.94
C HIS A 197 -6.08 -5.69 -0.33
N LEU A 198 -5.83 -6.91 -0.77
CA LEU A 198 -5.00 -7.21 -1.93
C LEU A 198 -5.81 -7.27 -3.23
N VAL A 199 -6.80 -6.39 -3.38
CA VAL A 199 -7.70 -6.32 -4.55
C VAL A 199 -6.97 -6.50 -5.88
N PRO A 200 -5.82 -5.83 -6.15
CA PRO A 200 -5.11 -5.98 -7.44
C PRO A 200 -4.62 -7.39 -7.73
N LEU A 201 -4.40 -8.20 -6.70
CA LEU A 201 -3.97 -9.60 -6.82
C LEU A 201 -5.14 -10.58 -6.67
N GLU A 202 -6.20 -10.18 -5.96
CA GLU A 202 -7.36 -11.03 -5.72
C GLU A 202 -8.30 -11.06 -6.95
N GLN A 203 -8.51 -9.90 -7.60
CA GLN A 203 -9.36 -9.76 -8.80
C GLN A 203 -8.81 -8.69 -9.76
N PRO A 204 -7.68 -8.94 -10.44
CA PRO A 204 -7.05 -7.96 -11.33
C PRO A 204 -7.94 -7.52 -12.49
N HIS A 205 -8.72 -8.44 -13.06
CA HIS A 205 -9.61 -8.15 -14.19
C HIS A 205 -10.72 -7.17 -13.82
N ASP A 206 -11.29 -7.28 -12.61
CA ASP A 206 -12.37 -6.39 -12.17
C ASP A 206 -11.88 -4.94 -12.03
N ILE A 207 -10.61 -4.74 -11.64
CA ILE A 207 -10.02 -3.40 -11.57
C ILE A 207 -9.85 -2.79 -12.95
N LEU A 208 -9.44 -3.59 -13.94
CA LEU A 208 -9.19 -3.11 -15.32
C LEU A 208 -10.48 -2.70 -16.05
N GLN A 209 -11.65 -3.15 -15.57
CA GLN A 209 -12.95 -2.84 -16.15
C GLN A 209 -13.61 -1.59 -15.54
N ARG A 210 -13.00 -0.96 -14.53
CA ARG A 210 -13.55 0.20 -13.81
C ARG A 210 -13.02 1.50 -14.36
#